data_68b35f6c6f86461458d63aac4ec898ce
#
_entry.id   68b35f6c6f86461458d63aac4ec898ce
#
_cell.length_a   1.000
_cell.length_b   1.000
_cell.length_c   1.000
_cell.angle_alpha   90.00
_cell.angle_beta   90.00
_cell.angle_gamma   90.00
#
_symmetry.space_group_name_H-M   'P 1'
#
loop_
_entity.id
_entity.type
_entity.pdbx_description
1 polymer ?
#
loop_
_entity_poly.entity_id
_entity_poly.type
_entity_poly.pdbx_seq_one_letter_code
_entity_poly.pdbx_strand_id
1 'polypeptide(L)'
;MAGGALTSDWLPSFKAVPRELFVPDRIWPGIADGTRQSPVVDRLQDPEAWRAAVYSDIPLTTQWDDGEHEGDGLGATPSSSNSLPTMVFSMLQDLEVRPGSRVLEIGSGTGWNAGLLAHRLGGTNVVSVEYDPEVARGARDNLDRAGLDPITVEGDGRAGFGPGAPYDRIMATCSVLEIPPAWLEQTAPGGLIVAPFGTEYG
;
A
#
# COMPACT_ATOMS: atom_id res chain seq x y z
N MET A 1 17.07 5.27 5.97
CA MET A 1 15.76 5.62 6.56
C MET A 1 15.19 6.81 5.82
N ALA A 2 13.88 6.83 5.64
CA ALA A 2 13.11 7.74 4.79
C ALA A 2 13.45 9.23 5.04
N GLY A 3 14.34 9.79 4.28
CA GLY A 3 14.98 11.10 4.45
C GLY A 3 14.06 12.28 4.74
N GLY A 4 13.47 12.33 5.95
CA GLY A 4 12.59 13.41 6.40
C GLY A 4 11.09 13.16 6.19
N ALA A 5 10.67 12.15 5.43
CA ALA A 5 9.26 11.83 5.21
C ALA A 5 8.58 11.19 6.44
N LEU A 6 9.34 10.45 7.27
CA LEU A 6 8.82 9.87 8.50
C LEU A 6 8.77 10.94 9.61
N THR A 7 7.59 11.47 9.87
CA THR A 7 7.35 12.46 10.92
C THR A 7 7.21 11.82 12.31
N SER A 8 7.30 12.64 13.36
CA SER A 8 7.04 12.20 14.75
C SER A 8 5.68 11.55 14.93
N ASP A 9 4.70 11.98 14.13
CA ASP A 9 3.32 11.51 14.19
C ASP A 9 3.14 10.10 13.66
N TRP A 10 3.94 9.69 12.67
CA TRP A 10 3.89 8.37 12.08
C TRP A 10 4.92 7.39 12.68
N LEU A 11 5.89 7.91 13.45
CA LEU A 11 6.93 7.08 14.07
C LEU A 11 6.37 5.96 14.97
N PRO A 12 5.30 6.16 15.78
CA PRO A 12 4.70 5.06 16.55
C PRO A 12 4.16 3.94 15.65
N SER A 13 3.42 4.28 14.58
CA SER A 13 2.89 3.29 13.63
C SER A 13 4.00 2.57 12.87
N PHE A 14 5.03 3.29 12.43
CA PHE A 14 6.19 2.68 11.79
C PHE A 14 6.87 1.62 12.67
N LYS A 15 6.99 1.88 13.98
CA LYS A 15 7.60 0.93 14.93
C LYS A 15 6.70 -0.26 15.26
N ALA A 16 5.38 -0.03 15.30
CA ALA A 16 4.42 -1.06 15.67
C ALA A 16 4.00 -1.96 14.50
N VAL A 17 4.19 -1.49 13.27
CA VAL A 17 3.78 -2.18 12.04
C VAL A 17 5.02 -2.48 11.18
N PRO A 18 5.85 -3.47 11.56
CA PRO A 18 7.08 -3.75 10.85
C PRO A 18 6.80 -4.24 9.43
N ARG A 19 7.46 -3.62 8.45
CA ARG A 19 7.28 -3.89 7.02
C ARG A 19 7.45 -5.37 6.67
N GLU A 20 8.34 -6.07 7.36
CA GLU A 20 8.62 -7.49 7.11
C GLU A 20 7.41 -8.42 7.30
N LEU A 21 6.40 -8.04 8.07
CA LEU A 21 5.16 -8.82 8.23
C LEU A 21 4.27 -8.78 6.98
N PHE A 22 4.50 -7.82 6.10
CA PHE A 22 3.68 -7.52 4.92
C PHE A 22 4.38 -7.85 3.60
N VAL A 23 5.61 -8.34 3.65
CA VAL A 23 6.38 -8.66 2.46
C VAL A 23 6.44 -10.18 2.28
N PRO A 24 6.04 -10.72 1.11
CA PRO A 24 6.10 -12.16 0.84
C PRO A 24 7.54 -12.66 0.76
N ASP A 25 7.70 -13.99 0.81
CA ASP A 25 9.02 -14.61 0.76
C ASP A 25 9.76 -14.33 -0.56
N ARG A 26 9.03 -14.20 -1.67
CA ARG A 26 9.61 -13.89 -2.99
C ARG A 26 9.28 -12.45 -3.38
N ILE A 27 10.32 -11.69 -3.71
CA ILE A 27 10.24 -10.28 -4.09
C ILE A 27 11.20 -9.97 -5.21
N TRP A 28 10.88 -8.93 -5.99
CA TRP A 28 11.78 -8.33 -6.96
C TRP A 28 12.08 -6.89 -6.51
N PRO A 29 13.23 -6.70 -5.83
CA PRO A 29 13.60 -5.38 -5.32
C PRO A 29 13.81 -4.39 -6.47
N GLY A 30 13.19 -3.22 -6.37
CA GLY A 30 13.46 -2.11 -7.27
C GLY A 30 14.76 -1.41 -6.92
N ILE A 31 15.23 -0.55 -7.84
CA ILE A 31 16.32 0.38 -7.57
C ILE A 31 15.71 1.70 -7.10
N ALA A 32 16.43 2.44 -6.26
CA ALA A 32 15.93 3.68 -5.66
C ALA A 32 15.51 4.76 -6.68
N ASP A 33 16.00 4.69 -7.91
CA ASP A 33 15.63 5.59 -9.02
C ASP A 33 14.36 5.15 -9.77
N GLY A 34 13.79 3.99 -9.40
CA GLY A 34 12.56 3.45 -10.01
C GLY A 34 12.72 2.90 -11.44
N THR A 35 13.93 2.92 -12.02
CA THR A 35 14.13 2.60 -13.45
C THR A 35 14.41 1.13 -13.72
N ARG A 36 14.73 0.33 -12.71
CA ARG A 36 15.10 -1.08 -12.87
C ARG A 36 14.60 -1.92 -11.70
N GLN A 37 14.35 -3.19 -11.99
CA GLN A 37 14.10 -4.22 -10.99
C GLN A 37 15.32 -5.13 -10.89
N SER A 38 15.63 -5.57 -9.67
CA SER A 38 16.64 -6.62 -9.44
C SER A 38 16.04 -8.00 -9.74
N PRO A 39 16.88 -9.02 -9.97
CA PRO A 39 16.41 -10.41 -9.96
C PRO A 39 15.64 -10.73 -8.67
N VAL A 40 14.85 -11.81 -8.72
CA VAL A 40 14.11 -12.28 -7.56
C VAL A 40 15.04 -12.49 -6.35
N VAL A 41 14.56 -12.12 -5.19
CA VAL A 41 15.15 -12.45 -3.90
C VAL A 41 14.14 -13.29 -3.13
N ASP A 42 14.55 -14.51 -2.80
CA ASP A 42 13.73 -15.49 -2.07
C ASP A 42 14.24 -15.60 -0.63
N ARG A 43 13.37 -15.34 0.34
CA ARG A 43 13.67 -15.38 1.76
C ARG A 43 14.17 -16.73 2.23
N LEU A 44 13.70 -17.82 1.62
CA LEU A 44 14.13 -19.18 2.00
C LEU A 44 15.52 -19.52 1.48
N GLN A 45 15.97 -18.88 0.39
CA GLN A 45 17.27 -19.10 -0.22
C GLN A 45 18.31 -18.10 0.30
N ASP A 46 17.93 -16.82 0.43
CA ASP A 46 18.80 -15.74 0.91
C ASP A 46 18.04 -14.81 1.88
N PRO A 47 17.88 -15.22 3.15
CA PRO A 47 17.17 -14.43 4.15
C PRO A 47 17.86 -13.09 4.48
N GLU A 48 19.19 -12.99 4.27
CA GLU A 48 19.93 -11.75 4.53
C GLU A 48 19.66 -10.72 3.44
N ALA A 49 19.73 -11.11 2.15
CA ALA A 49 19.42 -10.24 1.04
C ALA A 49 17.94 -9.80 1.07
N TRP A 50 17.03 -10.73 1.40
CA TRP A 50 15.61 -10.41 1.57
C TRP A 50 15.40 -9.37 2.66
N ARG A 51 15.99 -9.55 3.84
CA ARG A 51 15.86 -8.60 4.94
C ARG A 51 16.48 -7.24 4.59
N ALA A 52 17.63 -7.24 3.93
CA ALA A 52 18.28 -6.03 3.46
C ALA A 52 17.37 -5.25 2.51
N ALA A 53 16.70 -5.92 1.56
CA ALA A 53 15.76 -5.30 0.64
C ALA A 53 14.53 -4.74 1.38
N VAL A 54 13.93 -5.52 2.30
CA VAL A 54 12.75 -5.11 3.07
C VAL A 54 12.99 -3.84 3.88
N TYR A 55 14.18 -3.67 4.45
CA TYR A 55 14.52 -2.50 5.26
C TYR A 55 15.23 -1.38 4.49
N SER A 56 15.38 -1.53 3.17
CA SER A 56 15.85 -0.47 2.28
C SER A 56 14.71 0.45 1.85
N ASP A 57 15.05 1.67 1.46
CA ASP A 57 14.09 2.64 0.91
C ASP A 57 13.94 2.44 -0.60
N ILE A 58 13.40 1.29 -0.97
CA ILE A 58 13.13 0.86 -2.35
C ILE A 58 11.76 0.21 -2.45
N PRO A 59 11.11 0.25 -3.62
CA PRO A 59 9.89 -0.51 -3.86
C PRO A 59 10.23 -2.01 -4.00
N LEU A 60 9.31 -2.86 -3.59
CA LEU A 60 9.42 -4.31 -3.72
C LEU A 60 8.24 -4.80 -4.55
N THR A 61 8.46 -5.21 -5.81
CA THR A 61 7.42 -5.88 -6.58
C THR A 61 7.12 -7.23 -5.95
N THR A 62 5.86 -7.54 -5.77
CA THR A 62 5.38 -8.74 -5.09
C THR A 62 4.53 -9.62 -6.00
N GLN A 63 4.05 -9.08 -7.12
CA GLN A 63 3.30 -9.79 -8.14
C GLN A 63 3.57 -9.18 -9.52
N TRP A 64 3.62 -10.04 -10.54
CA TRP A 64 3.72 -9.69 -11.93
C TRP A 64 2.54 -10.26 -12.72
N ASP A 65 2.11 -9.54 -13.75
CA ASP A 65 1.15 -10.01 -14.75
C ASP A 65 -0.13 -10.58 -14.12
N ASP A 66 -0.68 -9.86 -13.13
CA ASP A 66 -1.87 -10.24 -12.35
C ASP A 66 -1.80 -11.66 -11.75
N GLY A 67 -0.58 -12.10 -11.41
CA GLY A 67 -0.32 -13.42 -10.83
C GLY A 67 -0.06 -14.52 -11.84
N GLU A 68 -0.14 -14.25 -13.14
CA GLU A 68 0.12 -15.25 -14.20
C GLU A 68 1.62 -15.51 -14.43
N HIS A 69 2.49 -14.64 -13.90
CA HIS A 69 3.93 -14.80 -14.05
C HIS A 69 4.49 -15.98 -13.27
N GLU A 70 5.21 -16.85 -13.95
CA GLU A 70 5.91 -17.98 -13.36
C GLU A 70 7.44 -17.81 -13.48
N GLY A 71 8.17 -18.26 -12.47
CA GLY A 71 9.64 -18.29 -12.50
C GLY A 71 10.31 -17.15 -11.75
N ASP A 72 11.63 -17.02 -11.94
CA ASP A 72 12.50 -16.10 -11.20
C ASP A 72 12.81 -14.82 -11.97
N GLY A 73 12.44 -14.78 -13.25
CA GLY A 73 12.63 -13.60 -14.10
C GLY A 73 11.70 -12.44 -13.72
N LEU A 74 11.77 -11.37 -14.51
CA LEU A 74 10.81 -10.28 -14.46
C LEU A 74 9.60 -10.63 -15.33
N GLY A 75 8.39 -10.32 -14.87
CA GLY A 75 7.20 -10.32 -15.72
C GLY A 75 7.16 -9.11 -16.65
N ALA A 76 6.10 -9.02 -17.42
CA ALA A 76 5.89 -7.91 -18.35
C ALA A 76 5.38 -6.66 -17.63
N THR A 77 4.47 -6.83 -16.65
CA THR A 77 3.84 -5.73 -15.93
C THR A 77 3.83 -6.02 -14.42
N PRO A 78 4.41 -5.14 -13.58
CA PRO A 78 4.26 -5.27 -12.13
C PRO A 78 2.82 -4.95 -11.74
N SER A 79 2.10 -5.91 -11.17
CA SER A 79 0.69 -5.78 -10.80
C SER A 79 0.47 -5.54 -9.31
N SER A 80 1.41 -5.94 -8.44
CA SER A 80 1.39 -5.57 -7.02
C SER A 80 2.78 -5.30 -6.49
N SER A 81 2.87 -4.37 -5.52
CA SER A 81 4.12 -4.02 -4.88
C SER A 81 3.91 -3.58 -3.43
N ASN A 82 4.97 -3.71 -2.63
CA ASN A 82 5.10 -2.99 -1.37
C ASN A 82 5.96 -1.75 -1.64
N SER A 83 5.33 -0.58 -1.66
CA SER A 83 5.96 0.69 -2.05
C SER A 83 7.14 1.08 -1.16
N LEU A 84 8.04 1.91 -1.70
CA LEU A 84 9.17 2.41 -0.92
C LEU A 84 8.71 3.25 0.29
N PRO A 85 9.34 3.07 1.46
CA PRO A 85 8.92 3.74 2.70
C PRO A 85 8.82 5.26 2.61
N THR A 86 9.77 5.92 1.96
CA THR A 86 9.74 7.39 1.80
C THR A 86 8.46 7.84 1.09
N MET A 87 8.03 7.17 0.02
CA MET A 87 6.81 7.50 -0.70
C MET A 87 5.57 7.29 0.16
N VAL A 88 5.49 6.14 0.84
CA VAL A 88 4.38 5.82 1.75
C VAL A 88 4.23 6.91 2.81
N PHE A 89 5.30 7.26 3.52
CA PHE A 89 5.21 8.28 4.57
C PHE A 89 4.99 9.70 4.05
N SER A 90 5.49 10.05 2.86
CA SER A 90 5.14 11.33 2.22
C SER A 90 3.65 11.42 1.93
N MET A 91 3.06 10.39 1.32
CA MET A 91 1.63 10.36 1.03
C MET A 91 0.77 10.33 2.30
N LEU A 92 1.19 9.59 3.34
CA LEU A 92 0.52 9.59 4.64
C LEU A 92 0.60 10.97 5.34
N GLN A 93 1.67 11.71 5.14
CA GLN A 93 1.78 13.08 5.62
C GLN A 93 0.82 14.01 4.86
N ASP A 94 0.79 13.93 3.52
CA ASP A 94 -0.10 14.71 2.66
C ASP A 94 -1.58 14.39 2.92
N LEU A 95 -1.88 13.19 3.42
CA LEU A 95 -3.24 12.78 3.77
C LEU A 95 -3.81 13.54 4.97
N GLU A 96 -2.97 14.14 5.81
CA GLU A 96 -3.37 14.99 6.95
C GLU A 96 -4.43 14.36 7.86
N VAL A 97 -4.29 13.07 8.19
CA VAL A 97 -5.23 12.39 9.07
C VAL A 97 -5.19 12.95 10.50
N ARG A 98 -6.35 12.99 11.13
CA ARG A 98 -6.55 13.40 12.53
C ARG A 98 -7.16 12.25 13.33
N PRO A 99 -7.04 12.24 14.65
CA PRO A 99 -7.76 11.25 15.46
C PRO A 99 -9.24 11.22 15.11
N GLY A 100 -9.76 10.03 14.80
CA GLY A 100 -11.14 9.82 14.40
C GLY A 100 -11.42 10.03 12.89
N SER A 101 -10.42 10.41 12.06
CA SER A 101 -10.60 10.47 10.61
C SER A 101 -10.99 9.11 10.06
N ARG A 102 -12.01 9.08 9.19
CA ARG A 102 -12.42 7.93 8.41
C ARG A 102 -11.68 7.94 7.08
N VAL A 103 -10.99 6.85 6.77
CA VAL A 103 -10.11 6.74 5.60
C VAL A 103 -10.58 5.62 4.68
N LEU A 104 -10.64 5.92 3.38
CA LEU A 104 -10.71 4.92 2.32
C LEU A 104 -9.36 4.83 1.64
N GLU A 105 -8.77 3.66 1.64
CA GLU A 105 -7.59 3.30 0.85
C GLU A 105 -8.02 2.54 -0.39
N ILE A 106 -7.44 2.88 -1.54
CA ILE A 106 -7.63 2.20 -2.83
C ILE A 106 -6.30 1.55 -3.23
N GLY A 107 -6.32 0.23 -3.35
CA GLY A 107 -5.15 -0.59 -3.59
C GLY A 107 -4.50 -1.04 -2.27
N SER A 108 -4.99 -2.14 -1.68
CA SER A 108 -4.42 -2.68 -0.44
C SER A 108 -3.00 -3.19 -0.65
N GLY A 109 -2.72 -3.76 -1.83
CA GLY A 109 -1.45 -4.41 -2.13
C GLY A 109 -1.12 -5.45 -1.06
N THR A 110 0.02 -5.30 -0.41
CA THR A 110 0.41 -6.21 0.68
C THR A 110 -0.27 -5.93 2.02
N GLY A 111 -1.03 -4.82 2.15
CA GLY A 111 -1.72 -4.41 3.37
C GLY A 111 -0.88 -3.53 4.32
N TRP A 112 0.38 -3.20 4.00
CA TRP A 112 1.24 -2.45 4.91
C TRP A 112 0.73 -1.03 5.19
N ASN A 113 0.29 -0.31 4.15
CA ASN A 113 -0.24 1.04 4.32
C ASN A 113 -1.58 1.04 5.09
N ALA A 114 -2.48 0.09 4.78
CA ALA A 114 -3.70 -0.15 5.58
C ALA A 114 -3.38 -0.41 7.05
N GLY A 115 -2.34 -1.20 7.32
CA GLY A 115 -1.85 -1.49 8.66
C GLY A 115 -1.35 -0.25 9.40
N LEU A 116 -0.58 0.62 8.74
CA LEU A 116 -0.10 1.89 9.31
C LEU A 116 -1.28 2.82 9.67
N LEU A 117 -2.26 2.92 8.77
CA LEU A 117 -3.49 3.69 8.99
C LEU A 117 -4.32 3.11 10.14
N ALA A 118 -4.54 1.79 10.16
CA ALA A 118 -5.30 1.11 11.20
C ALA A 118 -4.66 1.25 12.59
N HIS A 119 -3.34 1.12 12.67
CA HIS A 119 -2.63 1.36 13.92
C HIS A 119 -2.81 2.79 14.45
N ARG A 120 -2.83 3.79 13.56
CA ARG A 120 -2.95 5.20 13.94
C ARG A 120 -4.36 5.62 14.31
N LEU A 121 -5.36 5.10 13.58
CA LEU A 121 -6.75 5.58 13.61
C LEU A 121 -7.72 4.61 14.28
N GLY A 122 -7.32 3.36 14.50
CA GLY A 122 -8.21 2.25 14.82
C GLY A 122 -8.77 1.60 13.55
N GLY A 123 -8.84 0.28 13.52
CA GLY A 123 -9.21 -0.49 12.32
C GLY A 123 -10.58 -0.13 11.77
N THR A 124 -11.57 0.10 12.61
CA THR A 124 -12.93 0.47 12.20
C THR A 124 -13.04 1.80 11.44
N ASN A 125 -12.03 2.64 11.50
CA ASN A 125 -11.95 3.91 10.77
C ASN A 125 -11.25 3.79 9.41
N VAL A 126 -10.77 2.60 9.05
CA VAL A 126 -10.03 2.37 7.80
C VAL A 126 -10.73 1.31 6.97
N VAL A 127 -11.06 1.68 5.74
CA VAL A 127 -11.51 0.74 4.70
C VAL A 127 -10.42 0.67 3.66
N SER A 128 -10.02 -0.54 3.27
CA SER A 128 -9.02 -0.79 2.23
C SER A 128 -9.60 -1.69 1.16
N VAL A 129 -9.59 -1.23 -0.09
CA VAL A 129 -10.18 -1.91 -1.25
C VAL A 129 -9.08 -2.44 -2.14
N GLU A 130 -9.17 -3.73 -2.52
CA GLU A 130 -8.25 -4.39 -3.44
C GLU A 130 -9.03 -5.08 -4.55
N TYR A 131 -8.54 -4.91 -5.78
CA TYR A 131 -9.18 -5.49 -6.96
C TYR A 131 -8.84 -6.97 -7.16
N ASP A 132 -7.58 -7.34 -6.95
CA ASP A 132 -7.10 -8.71 -7.11
C ASP A 132 -7.49 -9.56 -5.90
N PRO A 133 -8.25 -10.67 -6.07
CA PRO A 133 -8.70 -11.50 -4.95
C PRO A 133 -7.55 -12.17 -4.18
N GLU A 134 -6.46 -12.53 -4.85
CA GLU A 134 -5.31 -13.16 -4.20
C GLU A 134 -4.50 -12.17 -3.39
N VAL A 135 -4.29 -10.97 -3.95
CA VAL A 135 -3.66 -9.86 -3.26
C VAL A 135 -4.50 -9.42 -2.06
N ALA A 136 -5.84 -9.30 -2.23
CA ALA A 136 -6.76 -8.96 -1.14
C ALA A 136 -6.71 -9.98 0.01
N ARG A 137 -6.67 -11.28 -0.33
CA ARG A 137 -6.53 -12.35 0.67
C ARG A 137 -5.18 -12.25 1.40
N GLY A 138 -4.08 -12.08 0.64
CA GLY A 138 -2.74 -11.92 1.21
C GLY A 138 -2.63 -10.70 2.14
N ALA A 139 -3.23 -9.58 1.75
CA ALA A 139 -3.30 -8.37 2.59
C ALA A 139 -4.02 -8.65 3.92
N ARG A 140 -5.15 -9.33 3.86
CA ARG A 140 -5.94 -9.69 5.05
C ARG A 140 -5.14 -10.60 5.98
N ASP A 141 -4.52 -11.65 5.45
CA ASP A 141 -3.67 -12.56 6.22
C ASP A 141 -2.49 -11.85 6.89
N ASN A 142 -1.89 -10.86 6.20
CA ASN A 142 -0.81 -10.05 6.75
C ASN A 142 -1.29 -9.15 7.90
N LEU A 143 -2.45 -8.51 7.72
CA LEU A 143 -3.08 -7.66 8.73
C LEU A 143 -3.45 -8.46 9.98
N ASP A 144 -4.05 -9.63 9.80
CA ASP A 144 -4.41 -10.54 10.90
C ASP A 144 -3.17 -10.97 11.68
N ARG A 145 -2.07 -11.34 10.99
CA ARG A 145 -0.78 -11.66 11.64
C ARG A 145 -0.18 -10.47 12.41
N ALA A 146 -0.42 -9.26 11.95
CA ALA A 146 0.01 -8.04 12.61
C ALA A 146 -0.92 -7.62 13.77
N GLY A 147 -2.05 -8.31 13.97
CA GLY A 147 -3.05 -7.96 14.98
C GLY A 147 -3.80 -6.66 14.67
N LEU A 148 -4.00 -6.37 13.38
CA LEU A 148 -4.66 -5.17 12.87
C LEU A 148 -5.92 -5.55 12.10
N ASP A 149 -7.00 -4.80 12.28
CA ASP A 149 -8.34 -5.14 11.82
C ASP A 149 -9.04 -4.04 10.98
N PRO A 150 -8.38 -3.45 9.95
CA PRO A 150 -9.11 -2.57 9.05
C PRO A 150 -10.17 -3.35 8.28
N ILE A 151 -11.18 -2.64 7.78
CA ILE A 151 -12.20 -3.24 6.92
C ILE A 151 -11.58 -3.47 5.55
N THR A 152 -11.33 -4.74 5.18
CA THR A 152 -10.79 -5.12 3.87
C THR A 152 -11.90 -5.52 2.91
N VAL A 153 -11.89 -4.98 1.71
CA VAL A 153 -12.93 -5.17 0.68
C VAL A 153 -12.26 -5.62 -0.62
N GLU A 154 -12.73 -6.71 -1.18
CA GLU A 154 -12.42 -7.11 -2.55
C GLU A 154 -13.37 -6.40 -3.51
N GLY A 155 -12.83 -5.64 -4.48
CA GLY A 155 -13.67 -4.90 -5.43
C GLY A 155 -12.93 -3.90 -6.30
N ASP A 156 -13.66 -3.32 -7.25
CA ASP A 156 -13.13 -2.26 -8.11
C ASP A 156 -12.97 -0.94 -7.33
N GLY A 157 -11.73 -0.57 -7.06
CA GLY A 157 -11.39 0.64 -6.34
C GLY A 157 -11.93 1.93 -6.98
N ARG A 158 -12.22 1.94 -8.28
CA ARG A 158 -12.85 3.10 -8.95
C ARG A 158 -14.26 3.38 -8.43
N ALA A 159 -14.96 2.37 -7.94
CA ALA A 159 -16.25 2.52 -7.30
C ALA A 159 -16.15 3.03 -5.85
N GLY A 160 -14.95 3.06 -5.26
CA GLY A 160 -14.76 3.31 -3.85
C GLY A 160 -15.46 2.24 -2.99
N PHE A 161 -15.97 2.67 -1.83
CA PHE A 161 -16.80 1.80 -0.98
C PHE A 161 -17.92 2.60 -0.30
N GLY A 162 -19.05 2.70 -1.00
CA GLY A 162 -20.22 3.47 -0.55
C GLY A 162 -20.75 3.16 0.86
N PRO A 163 -20.81 1.88 1.30
CA PRO A 163 -21.29 1.54 2.65
C PRO A 163 -20.45 2.17 3.79
N GLY A 164 -19.21 2.52 3.53
CA GLY A 164 -18.33 3.21 4.48
C GLY A 164 -18.36 4.72 4.41
N ALA A 165 -18.99 5.32 3.39
CA ALA A 165 -19.02 6.78 3.18
C ALA A 165 -19.88 7.53 4.23
N PRO A 166 -19.65 8.86 4.42
CA PRO A 166 -18.57 9.64 3.82
C PRO A 166 -17.21 9.42 4.48
N TYR A 167 -16.13 9.66 3.71
CA TYR A 167 -14.75 9.57 4.19
C TYR A 167 -14.13 10.95 4.37
N ASP A 168 -13.42 11.18 5.46
CA ASP A 168 -12.64 12.40 5.65
C ASP A 168 -11.43 12.43 4.72
N ARG A 169 -10.89 11.26 4.38
CA ARG A 169 -9.70 11.09 3.56
C ARG A 169 -9.86 9.91 2.63
N ILE A 170 -9.45 10.08 1.37
CA ILE A 170 -9.29 9.00 0.40
C ILE A 170 -7.84 8.97 -0.07
N MET A 171 -7.23 7.81 -0.09
CA MET A 171 -5.85 7.61 -0.52
C MET A 171 -5.80 6.50 -1.55
N ALA A 172 -5.32 6.78 -2.77
CA ALA A 172 -4.96 5.74 -3.72
C ALA A 172 -3.47 5.42 -3.60
N THR A 173 -3.14 4.15 -3.51
CA THR A 173 -1.75 3.64 -3.51
C THR A 173 -1.32 3.14 -4.89
N CYS A 174 -2.23 3.18 -5.86
CA CYS A 174 -2.01 2.94 -7.27
C CYS A 174 -2.15 4.23 -8.08
N SER A 175 -1.48 4.31 -9.22
CA SER A 175 -1.61 5.46 -10.13
C SER A 175 -2.99 5.54 -10.74
N VAL A 176 -3.48 6.77 -10.90
CA VAL A 176 -4.75 7.06 -11.58
C VAL A 176 -4.51 8.08 -12.70
N LEU A 177 -5.28 7.97 -13.79
CA LEU A 177 -5.29 8.96 -14.88
C LEU A 177 -6.30 10.07 -14.62
N GLU A 178 -7.34 9.77 -13.84
CA GLU A 178 -8.38 10.69 -13.41
C GLU A 178 -8.90 10.31 -12.03
N ILE A 179 -9.49 11.26 -11.32
CA ILE A 179 -10.18 10.97 -10.06
C ILE A 179 -11.58 10.44 -10.38
N PRO A 180 -11.91 9.19 -10.01
CA PRO A 180 -13.22 8.63 -10.23
C PRO A 180 -14.32 9.45 -9.56
N PRO A 181 -15.47 9.70 -10.21
CA PRO A 181 -16.59 10.46 -9.62
C PRO A 181 -17.04 9.90 -8.26
N ALA A 182 -17.04 8.58 -8.10
CA ALA A 182 -17.43 7.94 -6.85
C ALA A 182 -16.57 8.37 -5.66
N TRP A 183 -15.28 8.67 -5.87
CA TRP A 183 -14.42 9.16 -4.78
C TRP A 183 -14.83 10.57 -4.34
N LEU A 184 -15.20 11.43 -5.29
CA LEU A 184 -15.69 12.78 -4.98
C LEU A 184 -17.02 12.73 -4.21
N GLU A 185 -17.95 11.86 -4.64
CA GLU A 185 -19.25 11.66 -4.01
C GLU A 185 -19.13 11.06 -2.59
N GLN A 186 -18.11 10.22 -2.37
CA GLN A 186 -17.87 9.56 -1.08
C GLN A 186 -16.98 10.37 -0.14
N THR A 187 -16.40 11.49 -0.61
CA THR A 187 -15.59 12.38 0.23
C THR A 187 -16.49 13.32 1.03
N ALA A 188 -16.23 13.42 2.32
CA ALA A 188 -16.91 14.35 3.21
C ALA A 188 -16.65 15.81 2.81
N PRO A 189 -17.55 16.77 3.10
CA PRO A 189 -17.27 18.18 2.89
C PRO A 189 -15.99 18.63 3.59
N GLY A 190 -15.04 19.17 2.82
CA GLY A 190 -13.69 19.52 3.33
C GLY A 190 -12.75 18.33 3.47
N GLY A 191 -13.12 17.16 2.96
CA GLY A 191 -12.25 16.01 2.89
C GLY A 191 -11.15 16.17 1.85
N LEU A 192 -10.16 15.27 1.87
CA LEU A 192 -8.98 15.31 1.03
C LEU A 192 -8.78 13.98 0.30
N ILE A 193 -8.41 14.06 -0.97
CA ILE A 193 -8.02 12.90 -1.79
C ILE A 193 -6.54 13.02 -2.12
N VAL A 194 -5.77 11.97 -1.84
CA VAL A 194 -4.34 11.85 -2.19
C VAL A 194 -4.19 10.68 -3.15
N ALA A 195 -3.65 10.94 -4.34
CA ALA A 195 -3.45 9.90 -5.35
C ALA A 195 -2.20 10.22 -6.20
N PRO A 196 -1.38 9.21 -6.55
CA PRO A 196 -0.37 9.37 -7.58
C PRO A 196 -1.04 9.56 -8.93
N PHE A 197 -0.66 10.62 -9.65
CA PHE A 197 -1.13 10.82 -11.02
C PHE A 197 -0.14 10.23 -12.01
N GLY A 198 -0.60 9.27 -12.79
CA GLY A 198 0.10 8.79 -13.98
C GLY A 198 -0.25 9.63 -15.19
N THR A 199 0.63 9.68 -16.17
CA THR A 199 0.34 10.17 -17.51
C THR A 199 0.46 9.04 -18.50
N GLU A 200 -0.18 9.14 -19.69
CA GLU A 200 -0.01 8.14 -20.76
C GLU A 200 1.46 8.00 -21.22
N TYR A 201 2.35 8.84 -20.74
CA TYR A 201 3.76 8.90 -21.08
C TYR A 201 4.72 8.53 -19.92
N GLY A 202 4.21 7.95 -18.83
CA GLY A 202 4.98 7.48 -17.66
C GLY A 202 4.98 8.42 -16.47
#